data_9feac54bfd4a9ac6f63b432c9a687f65
#
_entry.id   9feac54bfd4a9ac6f63b432c9a687f65
#
_cell.length_a   1.000
_cell.length_b   1.000
_cell.length_c   1.000
_cell.angle_alpha   90.00
_cell.angle_beta   90.00
_cell.angle_gamma   90.00
#
_symmetry.space_group_name_H-M   'P 1'
#
loop_
_entity.id
_entity.type
_entity.pdbx_description
1 polymer ?
#
loop_
_entity_poly.entity_id
_entity_poly.type
_entity_poly.pdbx_seq_one_letter_code
_entity_poly.pdbx_strand_id
1 'polypeptide(L)'
;MDFECEFNLHCYGERLCLIQVFDGQEYYVIDPFSVSKSELKKTLESDVVKLFYSAGSDRKLVFSQYGIRINALFDIADLVDVIDLRKKGLNSVIEEMLSIRIKKKKKYQKYNWTRRPIAEDAIQYALSDVRYLFDLKDALLKRIRENDLMDTLACRLDKPEFDYEKRNAPGVKKKSRYKKYNQQKKKIFDVIFRIRERYAKEIDKPPNTVFANEQLFQLVEKNREIEDICFGKPVPTEVRKRIINELSDMHRM
;
A
#
# COMPACT_ATOMS: atom_id res chain seq x y z
N MET A 1 9.41 12.60 -4.59
CA MET A 1 8.89 12.15 -3.27
C MET A 1 8.35 10.74 -3.39
N ASP A 2 8.52 9.93 -2.38
CA ASP A 2 7.98 8.58 -2.30
C ASP A 2 7.74 8.20 -0.83
N PHE A 3 6.98 7.12 -0.56
CA PHE A 3 6.62 6.72 0.78
C PHE A 3 6.89 5.23 1.00
N GLU A 4 7.52 4.90 2.13
CA GLU A 4 7.54 3.52 2.61
C GLU A 4 6.41 3.31 3.62
N CYS A 5 5.66 2.26 3.41
CA CYS A 5 4.42 2.02 4.11
C CYS A 5 4.33 0.60 4.66
N GLU A 6 3.61 0.43 5.75
CA GLU A 6 3.18 -0.87 6.27
C GLU A 6 1.79 -1.20 5.73
N PHE A 7 1.60 -2.40 5.20
CA PHE A 7 0.33 -2.89 4.63
C PHE A 7 -0.03 -4.27 5.18
N ASN A 8 -0.32 -4.37 6.46
CA ASN A 8 -0.67 -5.65 7.11
C ASN A 8 0.43 -6.74 6.95
N LEU A 9 1.68 -6.36 6.92
CA LEU A 9 2.81 -7.29 6.80
C LEU A 9 3.40 -7.65 8.16
N HIS A 10 3.57 -6.66 9.04
CA HIS A 10 4.18 -6.82 10.36
C HIS A 10 3.25 -6.42 11.51
N CYS A 11 2.36 -5.46 11.29
CA CYS A 11 1.34 -5.00 12.24
C CYS A 11 -0.02 -4.88 11.55
N TYR A 12 -1.06 -4.55 12.31
CA TYR A 12 -2.40 -4.37 11.78
C TYR A 12 -2.54 -3.03 11.03
N GLY A 13 -3.21 -3.08 9.90
CA GLY A 13 -3.60 -1.90 9.15
C GLY A 13 -2.53 -1.39 8.19
N GLU A 14 -2.79 -0.19 7.70
CA GLU A 14 -1.91 0.52 6.79
C GLU A 14 -1.32 1.72 7.54
N ARG A 15 0.00 1.93 7.42
CA ARG A 15 0.71 3.01 8.13
C ARG A 15 1.75 3.63 7.21
N LEU A 16 1.77 4.96 7.15
CA LEU A 16 2.89 5.70 6.60
C LEU A 16 4.06 5.60 7.56
N CYS A 17 5.19 5.11 7.10
CA CYS A 17 6.35 4.78 7.94
C CYS A 17 7.59 5.61 7.63
N LEU A 18 7.74 6.10 6.41
CA LEU A 18 8.84 6.94 5.98
C LEU A 18 8.40 7.79 4.79
N ILE A 19 8.89 9.02 4.72
CA ILE A 19 8.74 9.90 3.57
C ILE A 19 10.14 10.23 3.05
N GLN A 20 10.39 9.94 1.79
CA GLN A 20 11.62 10.27 1.10
C GLN A 20 11.40 11.44 0.14
N VAL A 21 12.26 12.42 0.20
CA VAL A 21 12.24 13.57 -0.70
C VAL A 21 13.63 13.76 -1.29
N PHE A 22 13.69 14.04 -2.57
CA PHE A 22 14.84 14.58 -3.26
C PHE A 22 14.42 15.88 -3.95
N ASP A 23 15.08 16.99 -3.66
CA ASP A 23 14.73 18.31 -4.18
C ASP A 23 15.51 18.70 -5.46
N GLY A 24 16.36 17.79 -5.92
CA GLY A 24 17.29 18.01 -7.02
C GLY A 24 18.72 18.24 -6.57
N GLN A 25 18.95 18.48 -5.28
CA GLN A 25 20.28 18.70 -4.69
C GLN A 25 20.50 17.79 -3.47
N GLU A 26 19.56 17.81 -2.51
CA GLU A 26 19.68 17.13 -1.23
C GLU A 26 18.57 16.08 -1.04
N TYR A 27 18.90 15.06 -0.24
CA TYR A 27 17.94 14.03 0.17
C TYR A 27 17.42 14.30 1.58
N TYR A 28 16.12 14.22 1.74
CA TYR A 28 15.46 14.34 3.04
C TYR A 28 14.73 13.05 3.37
N VAL A 29 14.90 12.60 4.62
CA VAL A 29 14.20 11.45 5.18
C VAL A 29 13.39 11.95 6.36
N ILE A 30 12.06 11.88 6.24
CA ILE A 30 11.13 12.37 7.25
C ILE A 30 10.48 11.17 7.91
N ASP A 31 10.58 11.11 9.25
CA ASP A 31 9.90 10.12 10.07
C ASP A 31 8.50 10.63 10.46
N PRO A 32 7.41 10.11 9.86
CA PRO A 32 6.07 10.57 10.17
C PRO A 32 5.62 10.26 11.60
N PHE A 33 6.35 9.44 12.34
CA PHE A 33 6.08 9.19 13.77
C PHE A 33 6.66 10.28 14.67
N SER A 34 7.60 11.10 14.16
CA SER A 34 8.28 12.14 14.91
C SER A 34 7.82 13.56 14.56
N VAL A 35 7.02 13.73 13.49
CA VAL A 35 6.51 15.03 13.05
C VAL A 35 5.02 15.16 13.36
N SER A 36 4.58 16.39 13.61
CA SER A 36 3.17 16.67 13.87
C SER A 36 2.32 16.53 12.59
N LYS A 37 1.03 16.24 12.76
CA LYS A 37 0.07 16.23 11.64
C LYS A 37 0.02 17.59 10.92
N SER A 38 0.18 18.70 11.65
CA SER A 38 0.18 20.04 11.05
C SER A 38 1.37 20.30 10.15
N GLU A 39 2.55 19.81 10.52
CA GLU A 39 3.76 19.90 9.68
C GLU A 39 3.64 19.04 8.42
N LEU A 40 3.15 17.79 8.57
CA LEU A 40 2.85 16.94 7.41
C LEU A 40 1.84 17.60 6.48
N LYS A 41 0.78 18.20 7.04
CA LYS A 41 -0.24 18.91 6.27
C LYS A 41 0.36 20.09 5.51
N LYS A 42 1.13 20.94 6.19
CA LYS A 42 1.80 22.10 5.57
C LYS A 42 2.68 21.68 4.39
N THR A 43 3.40 20.57 4.51
CA THR A 43 4.29 20.06 3.46
C THR A 43 3.51 19.45 2.29
N LEU A 44 2.55 18.56 2.59
CA LEU A 44 1.85 17.79 1.57
C LEU A 44 0.75 18.57 0.85
N GLU A 45 0.12 19.55 1.52
CA GLU A 45 -0.88 20.44 0.91
C GLU A 45 -0.29 21.75 0.35
N SER A 46 1.04 21.93 0.36
CA SER A 46 1.69 23.09 -0.26
C SER A 46 1.51 23.09 -1.79
N ASP A 47 1.65 24.27 -2.42
CA ASP A 47 1.60 24.43 -3.87
C ASP A 47 2.89 24.04 -4.60
N VAL A 48 3.93 23.63 -3.85
CA VAL A 48 5.16 23.10 -4.45
C VAL A 48 4.84 21.80 -5.17
N VAL A 49 5.25 21.69 -6.44
CA VAL A 49 5.02 20.48 -7.24
C VAL A 49 5.79 19.29 -6.66
N LYS A 50 5.07 18.22 -6.42
CA LYS A 50 5.62 16.97 -5.88
C LYS A 50 5.59 15.89 -6.96
N LEU A 51 6.78 15.47 -7.39
CA LEU A 51 6.91 14.35 -8.32
C LEU A 51 6.77 13.02 -7.56
N PHE A 52 5.88 12.17 -8.04
CA PHE A 52 5.69 10.80 -7.57
C PHE A 52 5.75 9.82 -8.73
N TYR A 53 5.85 8.54 -8.39
CA TYR A 53 5.67 7.44 -9.33
C TYR A 53 4.60 6.48 -8.82
N SER A 54 3.42 6.45 -9.47
CA SER A 54 2.27 5.60 -9.09
C SER A 54 1.68 5.92 -7.71
N ALA A 55 1.50 7.19 -7.40
CA ALA A 55 1.09 7.72 -6.09
C ALA A 55 -0.34 7.34 -5.63
N GLY A 56 -1.08 6.53 -6.37
CA GLY A 56 -2.49 6.26 -6.06
C GLY A 56 -2.74 5.62 -4.69
N SER A 57 -1.86 4.71 -4.26
CA SER A 57 -1.93 4.07 -2.93
C SER A 57 -1.53 5.04 -1.83
N ASP A 58 -0.49 5.82 -2.07
CA ASP A 58 0.08 6.76 -1.11
C ASP A 58 -0.89 7.89 -0.78
N ARG A 59 -1.56 8.43 -1.81
CA ARG A 59 -2.63 9.43 -1.64
C ARG A 59 -3.74 8.91 -0.74
N LYS A 60 -4.21 7.68 -0.96
CA LYS A 60 -5.28 7.06 -0.16
C LYS A 60 -4.83 6.82 1.28
N LEU A 61 -3.61 6.32 1.46
CA LEU A 61 -3.06 6.06 2.78
C LEU A 61 -2.97 7.33 3.61
N VAL A 62 -2.35 8.38 3.06
CA VAL A 62 -2.19 9.67 3.74
C VAL A 62 -3.56 10.28 4.08
N PHE A 63 -4.52 10.23 3.15
CA PHE A 63 -5.86 10.70 3.40
C PHE A 63 -6.58 9.88 4.48
N SER A 64 -6.52 8.55 4.41
CA SER A 64 -7.18 7.69 5.39
C SER A 64 -6.59 7.82 6.81
N GLN A 65 -5.28 8.06 6.92
CA GLN A 65 -4.58 8.13 8.20
C GLN A 65 -4.61 9.53 8.81
N TYR A 66 -4.51 10.57 7.97
CA TYR A 66 -4.33 11.95 8.45
C TYR A 66 -5.42 12.92 7.98
N GLY A 67 -6.28 12.53 7.03
CA GLY A 67 -7.22 13.42 6.38
C GLY A 67 -6.55 14.50 5.50
N ILE A 68 -5.31 14.24 5.06
CA ILE A 68 -4.49 15.17 4.26
C ILE A 68 -4.62 14.81 2.78
N ARG A 69 -4.85 15.80 1.93
CA ARG A 69 -4.80 15.68 0.46
C ARG A 69 -3.44 16.15 -0.04
N ILE A 70 -2.81 15.40 -0.93
CA ILE A 70 -1.53 15.81 -1.50
C ILE A 70 -1.82 16.75 -2.68
N ASN A 71 -1.50 18.04 -2.49
CA ASN A 71 -1.68 19.06 -3.52
C ASN A 71 -0.49 19.11 -4.49
N ALA A 72 -0.71 19.72 -5.66
CA ALA A 72 0.32 19.90 -6.69
C ALA A 72 1.12 18.61 -6.98
N LEU A 73 0.43 17.46 -7.03
CA LEU A 73 1.03 16.16 -7.31
C LEU A 73 1.13 15.93 -8.82
N PHE A 74 2.33 15.63 -9.28
CA PHE A 74 2.59 15.17 -10.65
C PHE A 74 3.04 13.70 -10.61
N ASP A 75 2.20 12.81 -11.16
CA ASP A 75 2.51 11.37 -11.19
C ASP A 75 3.20 11.01 -12.51
N ILE A 76 4.49 10.67 -12.44
CA ILE A 76 5.31 10.31 -13.60
C ILE A 76 4.76 9.07 -14.32
N ALA A 77 4.02 8.21 -13.62
CA ALA A 77 3.39 7.03 -14.24
C ALA A 77 2.41 7.42 -15.36
N ASP A 78 1.84 8.63 -15.34
CA ASP A 78 0.99 9.13 -16.42
C ASP A 78 1.76 9.33 -17.72
N LEU A 79 3.02 9.77 -17.65
CA LEU A 79 3.90 9.87 -18.82
C LEU A 79 4.22 8.48 -19.39
N VAL A 80 4.44 7.50 -18.52
CA VAL A 80 4.70 6.11 -18.90
C VAL A 80 3.49 5.50 -19.62
N ASP A 81 2.29 5.81 -19.16
CA ASP A 81 1.04 5.35 -19.79
C ASP A 81 0.83 5.96 -21.19
N VAL A 82 1.25 7.21 -21.40
CA VAL A 82 1.18 7.88 -22.72
C VAL A 82 2.11 7.23 -23.73
N ILE A 83 3.32 6.85 -23.31
CA ILE A 83 4.30 6.17 -24.19
C ILE A 83 3.96 4.70 -24.40
N ASP A 84 3.09 4.14 -23.56
CA ASP A 84 2.68 2.72 -23.54
C ASP A 84 3.86 1.74 -23.43
N LEU A 85 4.75 1.99 -22.48
CA LEU A 85 5.86 1.08 -22.23
C LEU A 85 5.38 -0.29 -21.77
N ARG A 86 6.03 -1.35 -22.28
CA ARG A 86 5.66 -2.75 -21.95
C ARG A 86 5.80 -3.07 -20.45
N LYS A 87 6.83 -2.51 -19.81
CA LYS A 87 7.10 -2.68 -18.38
C LYS A 87 6.93 -1.34 -17.68
N LYS A 88 5.97 -1.26 -16.77
CA LYS A 88 5.58 0.00 -16.10
C LYS A 88 6.11 0.13 -14.66
N GLY A 89 6.91 -0.80 -14.17
CA GLY A 89 7.54 -0.68 -12.85
C GLY A 89 8.70 0.31 -12.86
N LEU A 90 8.82 1.17 -11.85
CA LEU A 90 9.79 2.25 -11.77
C LEU A 90 11.21 1.85 -12.23
N ASN A 91 11.77 0.75 -11.69
CA ASN A 91 13.12 0.31 -12.05
C ASN A 91 13.26 -0.09 -13.53
N SER A 92 12.19 -0.70 -14.10
CA SER A 92 12.20 -1.09 -15.51
C SER A 92 12.14 0.13 -16.42
N VAL A 93 11.38 1.15 -16.02
CA VAL A 93 11.27 2.41 -16.77
C VAL A 93 12.55 3.21 -16.65
N ILE A 94 13.20 3.26 -15.49
CA ILE A 94 14.53 3.87 -15.31
C ILE A 94 15.56 3.17 -16.19
N GLU A 95 15.59 1.84 -16.21
CA GLU A 95 16.52 1.08 -17.05
C GLU A 95 16.29 1.35 -18.54
N GLU A 96 15.04 1.42 -19.00
CA GLU A 96 14.69 1.66 -20.39
C GLU A 96 14.95 3.11 -20.84
N MET A 97 14.63 4.09 -19.98
CA MET A 97 14.69 5.50 -20.35
C MET A 97 16.03 6.15 -20.07
N LEU A 98 16.74 5.71 -19.03
CA LEU A 98 18.01 6.31 -18.58
C LEU A 98 19.21 5.38 -18.73
N SER A 99 19.02 4.13 -19.15
CA SER A 99 20.06 3.10 -19.22
C SER A 99 20.75 2.83 -17.87
N ILE A 100 20.04 3.09 -16.76
CA ILE A 100 20.52 2.90 -15.39
C ILE A 100 19.88 1.65 -14.80
N ARG A 101 20.71 0.67 -14.38
CA ARG A 101 20.23 -0.54 -13.73
C ARG A 101 20.32 -0.42 -12.21
N ILE A 102 19.16 -0.37 -11.53
CA ILE A 102 19.08 -0.33 -10.09
C ILE A 102 19.04 -1.76 -9.53
N LYS A 103 20.06 -2.14 -8.76
CA LYS A 103 20.11 -3.44 -8.06
C LYS A 103 19.34 -3.36 -6.74
N LYS A 104 18.02 -3.57 -6.77
CA LYS A 104 17.22 -3.61 -5.53
C LYS A 104 17.41 -4.92 -4.78
N LYS A 105 17.69 -4.83 -3.49
CA LYS A 105 17.74 -5.97 -2.59
C LYS A 105 16.30 -6.35 -2.18
N LYS A 106 15.79 -7.48 -2.68
CA LYS A 106 14.41 -7.98 -2.42
C LYS A 106 14.03 -8.02 -0.92
N LYS A 107 15.01 -8.12 -0.01
CA LYS A 107 14.76 -8.15 1.44
C LYS A 107 14.03 -6.88 1.94
N TYR A 108 14.25 -5.72 1.30
CA TYR A 108 13.64 -4.47 1.72
C TYR A 108 12.19 -4.29 1.24
N GLN A 109 11.74 -5.04 0.23
CA GLN A 109 10.33 -5.10 -0.14
C GLN A 109 9.42 -5.65 0.97
N LYS A 110 10.00 -6.38 1.93
CA LYS A 110 9.33 -6.94 3.11
C LYS A 110 9.95 -6.42 4.41
N TYR A 111 10.64 -5.29 4.35
CA TYR A 111 11.25 -4.69 5.52
C TYR A 111 10.17 -4.19 6.48
N ASN A 112 10.45 -4.32 7.77
CA ASN A 112 9.53 -3.76 8.78
C ASN A 112 9.80 -2.26 8.98
N TRP A 113 9.15 -1.45 8.18
CA TRP A 113 9.29 0.00 8.20
C TRP A 113 8.76 0.67 9.48
N THR A 114 8.03 -0.07 10.32
CA THR A 114 7.57 0.47 11.62
C THR A 114 8.65 0.44 12.70
N ARG A 115 9.75 -0.32 12.49
CA ARG A 115 10.83 -0.41 13.47
C ARG A 115 11.69 0.85 13.50
N ARG A 116 12.21 1.17 14.69
CA ARG A 116 13.18 2.25 14.91
C ARG A 116 14.36 1.72 15.73
N PRO A 117 15.59 2.16 15.46
CA PRO A 117 15.98 2.95 14.29
C PRO A 117 15.84 2.15 12.99
N ILE A 118 15.64 2.85 11.86
CA ILE A 118 15.67 2.23 10.53
C ILE A 118 17.13 1.96 10.17
N ALA A 119 17.42 0.79 9.63
CA ALA A 119 18.77 0.43 9.19
C ALA A 119 19.23 1.33 8.03
N GLU A 120 20.49 1.76 8.04
CA GLU A 120 21.05 2.63 7.01
C GLU A 120 20.88 2.07 5.60
N ASP A 121 21.16 0.79 5.40
CA ASP A 121 20.92 0.10 4.12
C ASP A 121 19.43 0.18 3.65
N ALA A 122 18.47 0.23 4.59
CA ALA A 122 17.05 0.35 4.25
C ALA A 122 16.72 1.80 3.85
N ILE A 123 17.33 2.79 4.50
CA ILE A 123 17.22 4.20 4.12
C ILE A 123 17.77 4.38 2.70
N GLN A 124 18.95 3.84 2.40
CA GLN A 124 19.55 3.92 1.06
C GLN A 124 18.67 3.22 0.00
N TYR A 125 18.01 2.13 0.35
CA TYR A 125 17.03 1.49 -0.53
C TYR A 125 15.86 2.43 -0.81
N ALA A 126 15.24 3.03 0.20
CA ALA A 126 14.13 3.96 0.06
C ALA A 126 14.50 5.20 -0.76
N LEU A 127 15.67 5.78 -0.52
CA LEU A 127 16.18 6.93 -1.29
C LEU A 127 16.39 6.61 -2.77
N SER A 128 16.64 5.34 -3.11
CA SER A 128 16.79 4.95 -4.52
C SER A 128 15.52 5.14 -5.34
N ASP A 129 14.33 5.21 -4.72
CA ASP A 129 13.05 5.37 -5.40
C ASP A 129 12.77 6.82 -5.81
N VAL A 130 13.39 7.79 -5.14
CA VAL A 130 13.24 9.22 -5.49
C VAL A 130 14.38 9.78 -6.32
N ARG A 131 15.52 9.09 -6.34
CA ARG A 131 16.79 9.58 -6.89
C ARG A 131 16.72 10.05 -8.33
N TYR A 132 16.00 9.32 -9.17
CA TYR A 132 15.98 9.54 -10.62
C TYR A 132 14.67 10.12 -11.14
N LEU A 133 13.77 10.60 -10.26
CA LEU A 133 12.45 11.06 -10.70
C LEU A 133 12.52 12.29 -11.59
N PHE A 134 13.44 13.22 -11.36
CA PHE A 134 13.64 14.40 -12.23
C PHE A 134 14.14 13.99 -13.60
N ASP A 135 15.24 13.22 -13.66
CA ASP A 135 15.82 12.76 -14.92
C ASP A 135 14.83 11.91 -15.71
N LEU A 136 14.09 11.04 -15.00
CA LEU A 136 13.08 10.19 -15.61
C LEU A 136 11.92 11.00 -16.21
N LYS A 137 11.41 12.00 -15.48
CA LYS A 137 10.40 12.92 -15.99
C LYS A 137 10.86 13.60 -17.26
N ASP A 138 12.09 14.13 -17.27
CA ASP A 138 12.63 14.88 -18.40
C ASP A 138 12.86 13.97 -19.62
N ALA A 139 13.38 12.76 -19.43
CA ALA A 139 13.55 11.78 -20.50
C ALA A 139 12.20 11.34 -21.11
N LEU A 140 11.19 11.09 -20.27
CA LEU A 140 9.84 10.72 -20.73
C LEU A 140 9.17 11.88 -21.50
N LEU A 141 9.25 13.11 -20.99
CA LEU A 141 8.70 14.29 -21.68
C LEU A 141 9.41 14.53 -23.03
N LYS A 142 10.74 14.33 -23.09
CA LYS A 142 11.47 14.40 -24.35
C LYS A 142 10.93 13.37 -25.35
N ARG A 143 10.79 12.10 -24.95
CA ARG A 143 10.26 11.02 -25.80
C ARG A 143 8.81 11.27 -26.25
N ILE A 144 7.96 11.85 -25.39
CA ILE A 144 6.60 12.25 -25.74
C ILE A 144 6.60 13.31 -26.84
N ARG A 145 7.46 14.34 -26.75
CA ARG A 145 7.59 15.38 -27.78
C ARG A 145 8.11 14.81 -29.09
N GLU A 146 9.14 13.97 -29.05
CA GLU A 146 9.74 13.35 -30.24
C GLU A 146 8.79 12.43 -30.99
N ASN A 147 7.72 11.93 -30.33
CA ASN A 147 6.71 11.05 -30.94
C ASN A 147 5.36 11.76 -31.16
N ASP A 148 5.30 13.09 -31.08
CA ASP A 148 4.09 13.91 -31.27
C ASP A 148 2.90 13.50 -30.36
N LEU A 149 3.18 13.05 -29.12
CA LEU A 149 2.19 12.57 -28.16
C LEU A 149 1.73 13.65 -27.16
N MET A 150 1.98 14.93 -27.41
CA MET A 150 1.62 16.01 -26.48
C MET A 150 0.12 16.15 -26.27
N ASP A 151 -0.70 15.97 -27.32
CA ASP A 151 -2.16 16.01 -27.20
C ASP A 151 -2.67 14.81 -26.38
N THR A 152 -2.07 13.64 -26.57
CA THR A 152 -2.37 12.45 -25.75
C THR A 152 -2.03 12.69 -24.28
N LEU A 153 -0.90 13.35 -24.00
CA LEU A 153 -0.54 13.75 -22.64
C LEU A 153 -1.54 14.74 -22.06
N ALA A 154 -1.93 15.77 -22.82
CA ALA A 154 -2.93 16.75 -22.36
C ALA A 154 -4.26 16.05 -21.96
N CYS A 155 -4.76 15.16 -22.82
CA CYS A 155 -5.95 14.35 -22.52
C CYS A 155 -5.74 13.43 -21.29
N ARG A 156 -4.53 12.88 -21.12
CA ARG A 156 -4.20 12.03 -19.96
C ARG A 156 -4.16 12.79 -18.65
N LEU A 157 -3.73 14.05 -18.67
CA LEU A 157 -3.64 14.92 -17.49
C LEU A 157 -4.99 15.58 -17.16
N ASP A 158 -5.90 15.72 -18.12
CA ASP A 158 -7.26 16.20 -17.91
C ASP A 158 -8.12 15.08 -17.27
N LYS A 159 -7.79 14.75 -16.04
CA LYS A 159 -8.45 13.71 -15.25
C LYS A 159 -9.44 14.32 -14.27
N PRO A 160 -10.53 13.60 -13.96
CA PRO A 160 -11.36 13.97 -12.81
C PRO A 160 -10.52 13.95 -11.53
N GLU A 161 -10.94 14.74 -10.56
CA GLU A 161 -10.30 14.78 -9.24
C GLU A 161 -10.14 13.35 -8.68
N PHE A 162 -9.00 13.11 -8.03
CA PHE A 162 -8.70 11.80 -7.46
C PHE A 162 -9.70 11.43 -6.37
N ASP A 163 -10.33 10.29 -6.51
CA ASP A 163 -11.32 9.78 -5.56
C ASP A 163 -10.62 9.19 -4.32
N TYR A 164 -10.50 10.01 -3.29
CA TYR A 164 -9.94 9.62 -2.00
C TYR A 164 -10.85 8.68 -1.20
N GLU A 165 -12.17 8.75 -1.42
CA GLU A 165 -13.17 7.97 -0.67
C GLU A 165 -13.34 6.55 -1.21
N LYS A 166 -12.91 6.29 -2.43
CA LYS A 166 -13.01 4.98 -3.05
C LYS A 166 -12.18 3.94 -2.31
N ARG A 167 -12.82 3.17 -1.44
CA ARG A 167 -12.19 2.08 -0.71
C ARG A 167 -12.05 0.85 -1.60
N ASN A 168 -10.87 0.26 -1.59
CA ASN A 168 -10.65 -1.02 -2.23
C ASN A 168 -11.23 -2.14 -1.35
N ALA A 169 -11.99 -3.06 -1.97
CA ALA A 169 -12.39 -4.28 -1.25
C ALA A 169 -11.15 -5.04 -0.75
N PRO A 170 -11.19 -5.63 0.46
CA PRO A 170 -10.11 -6.46 0.99
C PRO A 170 -9.66 -7.51 -0.02
N GLY A 171 -8.35 -7.72 -0.14
CA GLY A 171 -7.76 -8.62 -1.15
C GLY A 171 -8.36 -10.04 -1.11
N VAL A 172 -8.72 -10.55 0.07
CA VAL A 172 -9.37 -11.86 0.23
C VAL A 172 -10.74 -11.91 -0.44
N LYS A 173 -11.51 -10.79 -0.46
CA LYS A 173 -12.81 -10.69 -1.14
C LYS A 173 -12.69 -10.53 -2.67
N LYS A 174 -11.51 -10.21 -3.17
CA LYS A 174 -11.25 -10.17 -4.63
C LYS A 174 -11.02 -11.55 -5.22
N LYS A 175 -10.76 -12.58 -4.40
CA LYS A 175 -10.51 -13.96 -4.86
C LYS A 175 -11.75 -14.56 -5.53
N SER A 176 -11.54 -15.36 -6.58
CA SER A 176 -12.59 -16.04 -7.32
C SER A 176 -13.48 -16.90 -6.42
N ARG A 177 -12.89 -17.55 -5.41
CA ARG A 177 -13.60 -18.37 -4.41
C ARG A 177 -14.67 -17.58 -3.66
N TYR A 178 -14.35 -16.38 -3.13
CA TYR A 178 -15.35 -15.50 -2.51
C TYR A 178 -16.42 -15.02 -3.49
N LYS A 179 -16.01 -14.67 -4.72
CA LYS A 179 -16.95 -14.19 -5.76
C LYS A 179 -18.01 -15.23 -6.10
N LYS A 180 -17.65 -16.52 -6.07
CA LYS A 180 -18.55 -17.65 -6.35
C LYS A 180 -19.53 -17.98 -5.21
N TYR A 181 -19.34 -17.41 -4.01
CA TYR A 181 -20.25 -17.65 -2.90
C TYR A 181 -21.63 -17.05 -3.16
N ASN A 182 -22.68 -17.78 -2.73
CA ASN A 182 -24.03 -17.24 -2.65
C ASN A 182 -24.13 -16.22 -1.51
N GLN A 183 -25.27 -15.52 -1.41
CA GLN A 183 -25.52 -14.48 -0.41
C GLN A 183 -25.31 -14.97 1.03
N GLN A 184 -25.79 -16.18 1.35
CA GLN A 184 -25.68 -16.74 2.69
C GLN A 184 -24.21 -17.01 3.07
N LYS A 185 -23.43 -17.65 2.19
CA LYS A 185 -21.99 -17.89 2.41
C LYS A 185 -21.21 -16.57 2.51
N LYS A 186 -21.58 -15.55 1.75
CA LYS A 186 -20.96 -14.22 1.87
C LYS A 186 -21.25 -13.59 3.23
N LYS A 187 -22.47 -13.69 3.74
CA LYS A 187 -22.81 -13.19 5.09
C LYS A 187 -21.98 -13.89 6.18
N ILE A 188 -21.88 -15.20 6.14
CA ILE A 188 -21.06 -15.98 7.08
C ILE A 188 -19.59 -15.56 6.98
N PHE A 189 -19.05 -15.49 5.75
CA PHE A 189 -17.68 -15.05 5.51
C PHE A 189 -17.43 -13.67 6.12
N ASP A 190 -18.33 -12.72 5.92
CA ASP A 190 -18.18 -11.35 6.38
C ASP A 190 -18.22 -11.24 7.91
N VAL A 191 -18.95 -12.12 8.59
CA VAL A 191 -18.93 -12.19 10.05
C VAL A 191 -17.58 -12.73 10.54
N ILE A 192 -17.14 -13.89 10.04
CA ILE A 192 -15.87 -14.51 10.44
C ILE A 192 -14.70 -13.55 10.11
N PHE A 193 -14.74 -12.91 8.94
CA PHE A 193 -13.75 -11.91 8.54
C PHE A 193 -13.69 -10.74 9.53
N ARG A 194 -14.84 -10.16 9.92
CA ARG A 194 -14.88 -9.04 10.88
C ARG A 194 -14.38 -9.44 12.27
N ILE A 195 -14.69 -10.65 12.73
CA ILE A 195 -14.18 -11.18 14.00
C ILE A 195 -12.65 -11.22 13.93
N ARG A 196 -12.07 -11.83 12.89
CA ARG A 196 -10.61 -11.89 12.70
C ARG A 196 -9.97 -10.50 12.67
N GLU A 197 -10.52 -9.57 11.89
CA GLU A 197 -10.00 -8.20 11.77
C GLU A 197 -10.00 -7.47 13.12
N ARG A 198 -11.06 -7.63 13.91
CA ARG A 198 -11.15 -7.01 15.23
C ARG A 198 -10.06 -7.50 16.16
N TYR A 199 -9.86 -8.82 16.25
CA TYR A 199 -8.80 -9.38 17.09
C TYR A 199 -7.40 -9.10 16.56
N ALA A 200 -7.23 -9.06 15.25
CA ALA A 200 -5.97 -8.63 14.63
C ALA A 200 -5.61 -7.19 15.03
N LYS A 201 -6.60 -6.30 15.03
CA LYS A 201 -6.44 -4.91 15.47
C LYS A 201 -6.13 -4.83 16.97
N GLU A 202 -6.80 -5.62 17.81
CA GLU A 202 -6.60 -5.65 19.27
C GLU A 202 -5.16 -6.00 19.63
N ILE A 203 -4.57 -7.01 18.96
CA ILE A 203 -3.20 -7.47 19.24
C ILE A 203 -2.13 -6.82 18.35
N ASP A 204 -2.51 -5.86 17.54
CA ASP A 204 -1.64 -5.18 16.54
C ASP A 204 -0.83 -6.16 15.68
N LYS A 205 -1.50 -7.16 15.11
CA LYS A 205 -0.89 -8.15 14.21
C LYS A 205 -1.64 -8.24 12.88
N PRO A 206 -0.94 -8.59 11.78
CA PRO A 206 -1.60 -8.82 10.50
C PRO A 206 -2.76 -9.82 10.64
N PRO A 207 -3.92 -9.59 10.01
CA PRO A 207 -5.06 -10.50 10.14
C PRO A 207 -4.74 -11.95 9.75
N ASN A 208 -3.88 -12.14 8.76
CA ASN A 208 -3.45 -13.47 8.32
C ASN A 208 -2.55 -14.19 9.35
N THR A 209 -2.00 -13.44 10.33
CA THR A 209 -1.27 -14.01 11.48
C THR A 209 -2.25 -14.52 12.55
N VAL A 210 -3.42 -13.92 12.69
CA VAL A 210 -4.45 -14.43 13.62
C VAL A 210 -4.84 -15.85 13.19
N PHE A 211 -5.36 -15.99 11.99
CA PHE A 211 -5.46 -17.26 11.26
C PHE A 211 -5.52 -16.99 9.75
N ALA A 212 -5.00 -17.94 8.98
CA ALA A 212 -4.76 -17.76 7.54
C ALA A 212 -6.04 -17.52 6.73
N ASN A 213 -5.92 -16.81 5.61
CA ASN A 213 -7.05 -16.58 4.68
C ASN A 213 -7.69 -17.89 4.19
N GLU A 214 -6.91 -18.97 4.06
CA GLU A 214 -7.42 -20.28 3.66
C GLU A 214 -8.42 -20.82 4.70
N GLN A 215 -8.14 -20.63 5.97
CA GLN A 215 -9.02 -21.09 7.04
C GLN A 215 -10.36 -20.31 7.06
N LEU A 216 -10.40 -19.02 6.65
CA LEU A 216 -11.66 -18.30 6.45
C LEU A 216 -12.59 -19.06 5.48
N PHE A 217 -12.03 -19.50 4.34
CA PHE A 217 -12.80 -20.22 3.34
C PHE A 217 -13.23 -21.59 3.85
N GLN A 218 -12.33 -22.32 4.51
CA GLN A 218 -12.62 -23.64 5.07
C GLN A 218 -13.74 -23.61 6.10
N LEU A 219 -13.76 -22.62 6.99
CA LEU A 219 -14.81 -22.43 7.98
C LEU A 219 -16.18 -22.15 7.32
N VAL A 220 -16.22 -21.27 6.32
CA VAL A 220 -17.47 -20.97 5.57
C VAL A 220 -17.99 -22.19 4.82
N GLU A 221 -17.11 -23.04 4.34
CA GLU A 221 -17.44 -24.25 3.56
C GLU A 221 -17.68 -25.48 4.46
N LYS A 222 -17.54 -25.33 5.78
CA LYS A 222 -17.62 -26.42 6.77
C LYS A 222 -16.61 -27.56 6.53
N ASN A 223 -15.44 -27.21 5.95
CA ASN A 223 -14.33 -28.12 5.74
C ASN A 223 -13.30 -28.07 6.89
N ARG A 224 -13.60 -27.32 7.95
CA ARG A 224 -12.79 -27.18 9.15
C ARG A 224 -13.71 -26.87 10.34
N GLU A 225 -13.50 -27.56 11.45
CA GLU A 225 -14.15 -27.23 12.70
C GLU A 225 -13.52 -25.98 13.33
N ILE A 226 -14.28 -25.28 14.17
CA ILE A 226 -13.82 -24.02 14.81
C ILE A 226 -12.66 -24.32 15.78
N GLU A 227 -12.74 -25.45 16.47
CA GLU A 227 -11.75 -25.93 17.43
C GLU A 227 -10.39 -26.24 16.76
N ASP A 228 -10.40 -26.54 15.45
CA ASP A 228 -9.21 -26.89 14.66
C ASP A 228 -8.53 -25.66 14.02
N ILE A 229 -8.93 -24.44 14.41
CA ILE A 229 -8.30 -23.23 13.88
C ILE A 229 -6.82 -23.18 14.29
N CYS A 230 -5.94 -23.13 13.29
CA CYS A 230 -4.51 -22.93 13.49
C CYS A 230 -4.20 -21.43 13.63
N PHE A 231 -3.95 -20.99 14.84
CA PHE A 231 -3.55 -19.62 15.15
C PHE A 231 -2.04 -19.41 14.94
N GLY A 232 -1.65 -18.23 14.50
CA GLY A 232 -0.25 -17.86 14.45
C GLY A 232 0.38 -17.80 15.85
N LYS A 233 1.70 -18.05 15.93
CA LYS A 233 2.45 -18.03 17.20
C LYS A 233 2.24 -16.77 18.06
N PRO A 234 2.19 -15.54 17.48
CA PRO A 234 2.03 -14.33 18.27
C PRO A 234 0.65 -14.12 18.89
N VAL A 235 -0.36 -14.95 18.56
CA VAL A 235 -1.72 -14.80 19.11
C VAL A 235 -1.76 -15.35 20.53
N PRO A 236 -2.07 -14.53 21.56
CA PRO A 236 -2.15 -14.97 22.93
C PRO A 236 -3.22 -16.05 23.15
N THR A 237 -2.99 -16.98 24.06
CA THR A 237 -3.92 -18.09 24.35
C THR A 237 -5.32 -17.60 24.73
N GLU A 238 -5.40 -16.54 25.50
CA GLU A 238 -6.68 -15.94 25.90
C GLU A 238 -7.47 -15.39 24.70
N VAL A 239 -6.76 -14.75 23.78
CA VAL A 239 -7.38 -14.24 22.53
C VAL A 239 -7.88 -15.40 21.66
N ARG A 240 -7.13 -16.51 21.58
CA ARG A 240 -7.56 -17.72 20.84
C ARG A 240 -8.86 -18.27 21.40
N LYS A 241 -8.99 -18.41 22.74
CA LYS A 241 -10.20 -18.87 23.40
C LYS A 241 -11.40 -17.96 23.09
N ARG A 242 -11.20 -16.64 23.17
CA ARG A 242 -12.25 -15.66 22.87
C ARG A 242 -12.72 -15.76 21.41
N ILE A 243 -11.82 -15.94 20.45
CA ILE A 243 -12.16 -16.13 19.04
C ILE A 243 -12.97 -17.41 18.85
N ILE A 244 -12.54 -18.53 19.43
CA ILE A 244 -13.25 -19.83 19.34
C ILE A 244 -14.67 -19.70 19.90
N ASN A 245 -14.83 -19.16 21.11
CA ASN A 245 -16.13 -18.99 21.75
C ASN A 245 -17.07 -18.15 20.88
N GLU A 246 -16.60 -17.00 20.37
CA GLU A 246 -17.42 -16.12 19.55
C GLU A 246 -17.82 -16.73 18.20
N LEU A 247 -16.93 -17.49 17.57
CA LEU A 247 -17.26 -18.22 16.36
C LEU A 247 -18.25 -19.36 16.62
N SER A 248 -18.13 -20.06 17.77
CA SER A 248 -19.04 -21.14 18.16
C SER A 248 -20.46 -20.61 18.47
N ASP A 249 -20.55 -19.44 19.12
CA ASP A 249 -21.85 -18.80 19.38
C ASP A 249 -22.54 -18.37 18.07
N MET A 250 -21.77 -17.91 17.08
CA MET A 250 -22.32 -17.59 15.76
C MET A 250 -22.91 -18.82 15.04
N HIS A 251 -22.36 -20.02 15.25
CA HIS A 251 -22.86 -21.26 14.61
C HIS A 251 -24.14 -21.79 15.27
N ARG A 252 -24.45 -21.34 16.47
CA ARG A 252 -25.67 -21.73 17.23
C ARG A 252 -26.88 -20.85 16.92
N MET A 253 -26.66 -19.69 16.29
CA MET A 253 -27.72 -18.77 15.83
C MET A 253 -28.11 -19.06 14.38
#